data_93b268b94bba133ae645dd1f94e004a9
#
_entry.id   93b268b94bba133ae645dd1f94e004a9
#
_cell.length_a   1.000
_cell.length_b   1.000
_cell.length_c   1.000
_cell.angle_alpha   90.00
_cell.angle_beta   90.00
_cell.angle_gamma   90.00
#
_symmetry.space_group_name_H-M   'P 1'
#
loop_
_entity.id
_entity.type
_entity.pdbx_description
1 polymer ?
#
loop_
_entity_poly.entity_id
_entity_poly.type
_entity_poly.pdbx_seq_one_letter_code
_entity_poly.pdbx_strand_id
1 'polypeptide(L)'
;MAHLLGGESLHLEFPTRTIFEGITVGLNEGDRIGIVGRNGDGKSTLMKILAGRLEPDSGRVTVRGGTRIGYLDQSDVLDDDHTVGYAIVGDTPEYEWASQSRIRDVISGLVSDLPWDAPVSSLSGGQRRRVALASLLAQEWDVLMLDEPTNHLDVEAITWLANHLKSRWSKNAGGLMVVTHDRWFLDEICTDTWEVHDRIVEPFEGGYAAYILQRVERDRQAAAAEAKRQNLMRKELAWLRRGAPARTSKPKFRIDAANALIADVPPVRDTVELKKMAVSRLGKDVVDLENVSVTYDDPSMPDGKRPVLKKVTWRIAPGERTGILGVNGAGKSTLLSLVTGDLKPTEGRAKHGKTVKIATLTQQLDELNEVANDRVSDVIGRKKRSYIADGKELSPSQMLERLGFTSAQLSTPVKDLSGGQKRRLQLMLILLDEPNVLILDEPSNDLDTDMLAAMEDLLDTWPGTLLVVSHDRYLMERVTDQQYAVIDGAFRHRPGGVDEYLALSAAGAGGSAAGSAQARAASSAQASAEPDTPKVSGAELRAAQKESGAIERRLAKLAAEQEKLSEQMSAHDASDYAGLAALGEQQQALQDEIDELEMRWLELSELLG
;
A
#
# COMPACT_ATOMS: atom_id res chain seq x y z
N MET A 1 9.36 30.64 3.30
CA MET A 1 9.53 29.54 4.29
C MET A 1 11.00 29.50 4.67
N ALA A 2 11.30 29.27 5.95
CA ALA A 2 12.71 29.23 6.36
C ALA A 2 13.28 27.83 6.10
N HIS A 3 14.51 27.79 5.57
CA HIS A 3 15.21 26.55 5.31
C HIS A 3 15.64 25.89 6.62
N LEU A 4 15.35 24.59 6.78
CA LEU A 4 15.72 23.81 7.98
C LEU A 4 16.98 22.99 7.73
N LEU A 5 16.98 22.20 6.65
CA LEU A 5 18.11 21.39 6.26
C LEU A 5 18.09 21.10 4.75
N GLY A 6 19.24 20.78 4.19
CA GLY A 6 19.33 20.39 2.79
C GLY A 6 20.66 19.76 2.43
N GLY A 7 20.68 19.12 1.28
CA GLY A 7 21.87 18.54 0.67
C GLY A 7 22.09 19.15 -0.72
N GLU A 8 23.33 19.55 -1.01
CA GLU A 8 23.71 20.10 -2.30
C GLU A 8 24.71 19.19 -3.01
N SER A 9 24.39 18.79 -4.24
CA SER A 9 25.23 17.95 -5.10
C SER A 9 25.74 16.69 -4.41
N LEU A 10 24.88 16.03 -3.62
CA LEU A 10 25.24 14.84 -2.85
C LEU A 10 25.57 13.68 -3.79
N HIS A 11 26.75 13.10 -3.57
CA HIS A 11 27.19 11.88 -4.25
C HIS A 11 27.58 10.84 -3.21
N LEU A 12 27.13 9.60 -3.42
CA LEU A 12 27.48 8.48 -2.56
C LEU A 12 27.64 7.21 -3.39
N GLU A 13 28.78 6.52 -3.19
CA GLU A 13 29.10 5.26 -3.84
C GLU A 13 29.52 4.22 -2.82
N PHE A 14 28.92 3.03 -2.86
CA PHE A 14 29.42 1.86 -2.17
C PHE A 14 30.28 1.03 -3.12
N PRO A 15 31.17 0.15 -2.62
CA PRO A 15 32.11 -0.62 -3.46
C PRO A 15 31.50 -1.38 -4.63
N THR A 16 30.20 -1.70 -4.55
CA THR A 16 29.47 -2.47 -5.57
C THR A 16 28.48 -1.63 -6.37
N ARG A 17 28.19 -0.37 -5.95
CA ARG A 17 27.07 0.37 -6.50
C ARG A 17 27.12 1.85 -6.12
N THR A 18 26.92 2.74 -7.09
CA THR A 18 26.60 4.15 -6.85
C THR A 18 25.15 4.28 -6.42
N ILE A 19 24.90 4.99 -5.31
CA ILE A 19 23.57 5.21 -4.75
C ILE A 19 23.00 6.53 -5.22
N PHE A 20 23.82 7.62 -5.14
CA PHE A 20 23.40 8.96 -5.54
C PHE A 20 24.44 9.60 -6.44
N GLU A 21 23.96 10.38 -7.41
CA GLU A 21 24.80 11.05 -8.40
C GLU A 21 24.43 12.55 -8.50
N GLY A 22 24.95 13.34 -7.54
CA GLY A 22 24.81 14.81 -7.57
C GLY A 22 23.41 15.33 -7.22
N ILE A 23 22.71 14.69 -6.30
CA ILE A 23 21.36 15.12 -5.89
C ILE A 23 21.38 16.40 -5.06
N THR A 24 20.37 17.26 -5.28
CA THR A 24 20.16 18.48 -4.50
C THR A 24 18.72 18.51 -4.01
N VAL A 25 18.53 18.53 -2.67
CA VAL A 25 17.24 18.50 -2.01
C VAL A 25 17.23 19.40 -0.79
N GLY A 26 16.05 19.88 -0.37
CA GLY A 26 15.93 20.75 0.80
C GLY A 26 14.60 20.59 1.51
N LEU A 27 14.61 20.73 2.82
CA LEU A 27 13.45 20.73 3.71
C LEU A 27 13.30 22.12 4.33
N ASN A 28 12.11 22.71 4.19
CA ASN A 28 11.77 24.00 4.77
C ASN A 28 10.78 23.85 5.92
N GLU A 29 10.57 24.92 6.67
CA GLU A 29 9.53 24.96 7.69
C GLU A 29 8.15 24.76 7.04
N GLY A 30 7.39 23.81 7.60
CA GLY A 30 6.07 23.44 7.11
C GLY A 30 6.05 22.27 6.13
N ASP A 31 7.19 21.88 5.59
CA ASP A 31 7.26 20.76 4.63
C ASP A 31 6.95 19.42 5.32
N ARG A 32 6.17 18.60 4.64
CA ARG A 32 5.81 17.22 5.03
C ARG A 32 6.11 16.30 3.86
N ILE A 33 7.31 15.72 3.85
CA ILE A 33 7.84 15.01 2.70
C ILE A 33 7.74 13.50 2.90
N GLY A 34 7.02 12.83 1.99
CA GLY A 34 7.04 11.39 1.85
C GLY A 34 8.14 10.94 0.91
N ILE A 35 8.94 9.95 1.29
CA ILE A 35 10.01 9.40 0.45
C ILE A 35 9.60 8.03 -0.03
N VAL A 36 9.44 7.88 -1.34
CA VAL A 36 9.02 6.66 -2.01
C VAL A 36 10.09 6.16 -3.00
N GLY A 37 9.96 4.93 -3.45
CA GLY A 37 10.90 4.30 -4.40
C GLY A 37 11.11 2.82 -4.06
N ARG A 38 11.82 2.11 -4.91
CA ARG A 38 12.06 0.67 -4.74
C ARG A 38 12.95 0.37 -3.54
N ASN A 39 12.83 -0.83 -3.02
CA ASN A 39 13.72 -1.30 -1.98
C ASN A 39 15.16 -1.38 -2.51
N GLY A 40 16.06 -0.73 -1.77
CA GLY A 40 17.48 -0.62 -2.13
C GLY A 40 17.85 0.62 -2.94
N ASP A 41 16.93 1.48 -3.38
CA ASP A 41 17.26 2.71 -4.14
C ASP A 41 17.88 3.82 -3.30
N GLY A 42 17.96 3.64 -1.97
CA GLY A 42 18.69 4.55 -1.09
C GLY A 42 17.82 5.48 -0.24
N LYS A 43 16.52 5.21 -0.09
CA LYS A 43 15.58 6.04 0.72
C LYS A 43 16.11 6.31 2.14
N SER A 44 16.39 5.24 2.90
CA SER A 44 16.95 5.34 4.26
C SER A 44 18.36 5.94 4.26
N THR A 45 19.14 5.69 3.20
CA THR A 45 20.48 6.27 3.03
C THR A 45 20.40 7.78 2.86
N LEU A 46 19.45 8.29 2.05
CA LEU A 46 19.20 9.72 1.90
C LEU A 46 18.88 10.38 3.24
N MET A 47 17.97 9.78 4.00
CA MET A 47 17.63 10.30 5.33
C MET A 47 18.82 10.30 6.29
N LYS A 48 19.66 9.25 6.28
CA LYS A 48 20.89 9.18 7.12
C LYS A 48 21.90 10.26 6.74
N ILE A 49 22.06 10.56 5.46
CA ILE A 49 22.92 11.65 4.99
C ILE A 49 22.38 13.00 5.50
N LEU A 50 21.10 13.28 5.26
CA LEU A 50 20.48 14.53 5.68
C LEU A 50 20.44 14.71 7.21
N ALA A 51 20.32 13.62 7.96
CA ALA A 51 20.42 13.63 9.42
C ALA A 51 21.86 13.75 9.96
N GLY A 52 22.88 13.81 9.09
CA GLY A 52 24.27 13.85 9.48
C GLY A 52 24.81 12.55 10.10
N ARG A 53 24.14 11.42 9.88
CA ARG A 53 24.53 10.07 10.39
C ARG A 53 25.39 9.30 9.40
N LEU A 54 25.43 9.75 8.15
CA LEU A 54 26.26 9.20 7.09
C LEU A 54 26.86 10.35 6.29
N GLU A 55 28.17 10.34 6.11
CA GLU A 55 28.85 11.34 5.29
C GLU A 55 28.78 10.94 3.80
N PRO A 56 28.40 11.84 2.89
CA PRO A 56 28.48 11.60 1.45
C PRO A 56 29.92 11.68 0.97
N ASP A 57 30.27 10.99 -0.13
CA ASP A 57 31.60 11.04 -0.73
C ASP A 57 31.93 12.43 -1.31
N SER A 58 30.91 13.14 -1.80
CA SER A 58 31.01 14.54 -2.20
C SER A 58 29.68 15.27 -2.07
N GLY A 59 29.70 16.59 -2.18
CA GLY A 59 28.58 17.45 -1.87
C GLY A 59 28.63 17.94 -0.41
N ARG A 60 27.57 18.61 0.03
CA ARG A 60 27.49 19.09 1.42
C ARG A 60 26.07 19.01 1.95
N VAL A 61 25.97 18.77 3.25
CA VAL A 61 24.72 18.88 4.01
C VAL A 61 24.74 20.20 4.78
N THR A 62 23.66 20.93 4.73
CA THR A 62 23.47 22.20 5.47
C THR A 62 22.30 22.04 6.42
N VAL A 63 22.51 22.38 7.71
CA VAL A 63 21.48 22.37 8.74
C VAL A 63 21.45 23.74 9.39
N ARG A 64 20.27 24.33 9.54
CA ARG A 64 20.11 25.62 10.26
C ARG A 64 20.59 25.46 11.71
N GLY A 65 21.41 26.42 12.15
CA GLY A 65 21.93 26.40 13.54
C GLY A 65 20.83 26.31 14.60
N GLY A 66 21.00 25.39 15.53
CA GLY A 66 20.04 25.13 16.61
C GLY A 66 18.87 24.20 16.26
N THR A 67 18.75 23.71 15.02
CA THR A 67 17.70 22.75 14.62
C THR A 67 17.91 21.40 15.32
N ARG A 68 16.92 20.93 16.04
CA ARG A 68 16.90 19.61 16.69
C ARG A 68 16.24 18.61 15.75
N ILE A 69 16.99 17.57 15.35
CA ILE A 69 16.54 16.52 14.43
C ILE A 69 16.27 15.26 15.23
N GLY A 70 15.03 14.79 15.26
CA GLY A 70 14.64 13.47 15.74
C GLY A 70 14.67 12.45 14.60
N TYR A 71 15.29 11.29 14.83
CA TYR A 71 15.43 10.26 13.81
C TYR A 71 15.01 8.90 14.36
N LEU A 72 14.01 8.27 13.72
CA LEU A 72 13.64 6.87 13.92
C LEU A 72 14.37 6.02 12.90
N ASP A 73 15.31 5.18 13.35
CA ASP A 73 16.02 4.23 12.48
C ASP A 73 15.13 3.00 12.19
N GLN A 74 15.46 2.27 11.15
CA GLN A 74 14.82 0.99 10.84
C GLN A 74 15.06 -0.06 11.93
N SER A 75 16.23 -0.03 12.59
CA SER A 75 16.54 -0.85 13.77
C SER A 75 16.29 -0.06 15.05
N ASP A 76 15.60 -0.67 16.01
CA ASP A 76 15.30 -0.05 17.29
C ASP A 76 16.55 -0.10 18.21
N VAL A 77 16.99 1.08 18.62
CA VAL A 77 18.12 1.24 19.56
C VAL A 77 17.53 1.49 20.95
N LEU A 78 17.00 0.47 21.59
CA LEU A 78 16.54 0.51 22.97
C LEU A 78 17.47 -0.31 23.86
N ASP A 79 17.69 0.17 25.07
CA ASP A 79 18.47 -0.55 26.08
C ASP A 79 17.58 -1.64 26.71
N ASP A 80 18.04 -2.87 26.67
CA ASP A 80 17.33 -4.04 27.16
C ASP A 80 17.15 -4.05 28.68
N ASP A 81 17.99 -3.32 29.42
CA ASP A 81 17.95 -3.21 30.88
C ASP A 81 16.93 -2.17 31.37
N HIS A 82 16.40 -1.33 30.47
CA HIS A 82 15.42 -0.32 30.80
C HIS A 82 14.00 -0.90 30.86
N THR A 83 13.12 -0.24 31.62
CA THR A 83 11.68 -0.46 31.58
C THR A 83 11.03 0.32 30.43
N VAL A 84 9.80 -0.05 30.03
CA VAL A 84 9.02 0.68 29.02
C VAL A 84 8.90 2.16 29.40
N GLY A 85 8.55 2.44 30.65
CA GLY A 85 8.42 3.81 31.14
C GLY A 85 9.72 4.59 31.07
N TYR A 86 10.82 4.01 31.54
CA TYR A 86 12.12 4.64 31.48
C TYR A 86 12.60 4.90 30.04
N ALA A 87 12.36 3.98 29.13
CA ALA A 87 12.71 4.13 27.71
C ALA A 87 11.97 5.33 27.05
N ILE A 88 10.76 5.68 27.51
CA ILE A 88 9.94 6.75 26.93
C ILE A 88 10.25 8.11 27.59
N VAL A 89 10.28 8.18 28.91
CA VAL A 89 10.35 9.45 29.65
C VAL A 89 11.65 9.61 30.45
N GLY A 90 12.54 8.62 30.47
CA GLY A 90 13.79 8.65 31.23
C GLY A 90 13.54 8.76 32.73
N ASP A 91 14.39 9.55 33.42
CA ASP A 91 14.27 9.83 34.85
C ASP A 91 13.21 10.91 35.19
N THR A 92 12.39 11.35 34.20
CA THR A 92 11.39 12.40 34.42
C THR A 92 10.33 11.91 35.43
N PRO A 93 10.10 12.61 36.54
CA PRO A 93 9.12 12.23 37.53
C PRO A 93 7.70 12.16 36.98
N GLU A 94 6.87 11.27 37.52
CA GLU A 94 5.49 11.02 37.03
C GLU A 94 4.65 12.31 36.99
N TYR A 95 4.71 13.14 38.03
CA TYR A 95 3.96 14.39 38.09
C TYR A 95 4.35 15.40 37.01
N GLU A 96 5.58 15.32 36.48
CA GLU A 96 6.10 16.18 35.42
C GLU A 96 5.67 15.70 34.05
N TRP A 97 5.95 14.45 33.67
CA TRP A 97 5.57 13.94 32.37
C TRP A 97 4.05 13.78 32.24
N ALA A 98 3.34 13.40 33.35
CA ALA A 98 1.90 13.28 33.33
C ALA A 98 1.18 14.66 33.24
N SER A 99 1.84 15.76 33.56
CA SER A 99 1.30 17.11 33.31
C SER A 99 1.29 17.49 31.83
N GLN A 100 2.17 16.88 31.02
CA GLN A 100 2.33 17.19 29.61
C GLN A 100 1.32 16.39 28.76
N SER A 101 0.35 17.09 28.16
CA SER A 101 -0.71 16.48 27.34
C SER A 101 -0.15 15.64 26.18
N ARG A 102 0.94 16.11 25.54
CA ARG A 102 1.61 15.42 24.44
C ARG A 102 2.14 14.05 24.84
N ILE A 103 2.82 13.94 26.00
CA ILE A 103 3.39 12.67 26.47
C ILE A 103 2.26 11.70 26.80
N ARG A 104 1.19 12.16 27.47
CA ARG A 104 0.02 11.33 27.74
C ARG A 104 -0.66 10.82 26.47
N ASP A 105 -0.78 11.68 25.46
CA ASP A 105 -1.34 11.31 24.16
C ASP A 105 -0.48 10.24 23.48
N VAL A 106 0.84 10.38 23.47
CA VAL A 106 1.78 9.38 22.91
C VAL A 106 1.68 8.04 23.65
N ILE A 107 1.65 8.05 24.98
CA ILE A 107 1.52 6.84 25.79
C ILE A 107 0.18 6.15 25.50
N SER A 108 -0.90 6.92 25.48
CA SER A 108 -2.25 6.40 25.22
C SER A 108 -2.38 5.80 23.81
N GLY A 109 -1.76 6.45 22.81
CA GLY A 109 -1.90 6.05 21.41
C GLY A 109 -1.01 4.89 20.96
N LEU A 110 0.13 4.68 21.63
CA LEU A 110 1.12 3.69 21.15
C LEU A 110 1.38 2.54 22.13
N VAL A 111 1.31 2.77 23.44
CA VAL A 111 1.82 1.82 24.43
C VAL A 111 0.87 1.56 25.61
N SER A 112 -0.41 1.95 25.49
CA SER A 112 -1.41 1.80 26.56
C SER A 112 -1.67 0.35 26.97
N ASP A 113 -1.39 -0.61 26.11
CA ASP A 113 -1.52 -2.04 26.32
C ASP A 113 -0.28 -2.69 26.96
N LEU A 114 0.82 -1.92 27.09
CA LEU A 114 2.08 -2.43 27.64
C LEU A 114 2.20 -2.11 29.14
N PRO A 115 2.64 -3.05 29.97
CA PRO A 115 2.95 -2.75 31.36
C PRO A 115 4.10 -1.76 31.45
N TRP A 116 3.91 -0.68 32.20
CA TRP A 116 4.86 0.43 32.33
C TRP A 116 6.23 0.01 32.88
N ASP A 117 6.23 -0.95 33.81
CA ASP A 117 7.41 -1.48 34.47
C ASP A 117 7.98 -2.74 33.77
N ALA A 118 7.43 -3.14 32.63
CA ALA A 118 7.96 -4.30 31.88
C ALA A 118 9.37 -3.98 31.33
N PRO A 119 10.33 -4.91 31.46
CA PRO A 119 11.65 -4.71 30.87
C PRO A 119 11.58 -4.77 29.34
N VAL A 120 12.32 -3.90 28.66
CA VAL A 120 12.39 -3.83 27.20
C VAL A 120 12.78 -5.17 26.58
N SER A 121 13.65 -5.94 27.25
CA SER A 121 14.07 -7.29 26.83
C SER A 121 12.93 -8.31 26.71
N SER A 122 11.81 -8.10 27.41
CA SER A 122 10.64 -9.00 27.35
C SER A 122 9.67 -8.70 26.19
N LEU A 123 9.88 -7.58 25.49
CA LEU A 123 8.98 -7.11 24.45
C LEU A 123 9.20 -7.84 23.11
N SER A 124 8.11 -8.09 22.38
CA SER A 124 8.19 -8.50 20.98
C SER A 124 8.78 -7.39 20.11
N GLY A 125 9.29 -7.72 18.90
CA GLY A 125 9.83 -6.73 17.97
C GLY A 125 8.85 -5.59 17.68
N GLY A 126 7.58 -5.89 17.44
CA GLY A 126 6.56 -4.85 17.21
C GLY A 126 6.28 -3.97 18.44
N GLN A 127 6.33 -4.54 19.65
CA GLN A 127 6.21 -3.78 20.89
C GLN A 127 7.42 -2.87 21.11
N ARG A 128 8.63 -3.38 20.87
CA ARG A 128 9.87 -2.58 20.90
C ARG A 128 9.78 -1.40 19.94
N ARG A 129 9.31 -1.64 18.72
CA ARG A 129 9.12 -0.59 17.70
C ARG A 129 8.18 0.50 18.20
N ARG A 130 7.05 0.15 18.82
CA ARG A 130 6.10 1.11 19.41
C ARG A 130 6.72 1.92 20.55
N VAL A 131 7.52 1.29 21.41
CA VAL A 131 8.24 1.98 22.50
C VAL A 131 9.30 2.94 21.95
N ALA A 132 10.07 2.54 20.93
CA ALA A 132 11.06 3.40 20.28
C ALA A 132 10.41 4.63 19.63
N LEU A 133 9.29 4.43 18.93
CA LEU A 133 8.51 5.51 18.34
C LEU A 133 7.93 6.43 19.43
N ALA A 134 7.39 5.88 20.51
CA ALA A 134 6.86 6.65 21.65
C ALA A 134 7.95 7.49 22.31
N SER A 135 9.14 6.92 22.54
CA SER A 135 10.30 7.63 23.09
C SER A 135 10.70 8.83 22.23
N LEU A 136 10.71 8.65 20.90
CA LEU A 136 11.02 9.74 19.98
C LEU A 136 9.92 10.81 19.98
N LEU A 137 8.66 10.43 19.93
CA LEU A 137 7.53 11.38 19.85
C LEU A 137 7.26 12.12 21.15
N ALA A 138 7.66 11.56 22.30
CA ALA A 138 7.56 12.23 23.61
C ALA A 138 8.45 13.48 23.69
N GLN A 139 9.50 13.58 22.90
CA GLN A 139 10.46 14.68 22.88
C GLN A 139 10.05 15.78 21.89
N GLU A 140 10.68 16.94 22.00
CA GLU A 140 10.47 18.07 21.07
C GLU A 140 11.54 18.10 19.99
N TRP A 141 11.11 18.18 18.74
CA TRP A 141 11.95 18.23 17.56
C TRP A 141 11.48 19.32 16.60
N ASP A 142 12.43 19.98 15.96
CA ASP A 142 12.16 20.92 14.88
C ASP A 142 11.97 20.17 13.56
N VAL A 143 12.70 19.05 13.39
CA VAL A 143 12.58 18.12 12.27
C VAL A 143 12.41 16.71 12.79
N LEU A 144 11.45 15.97 12.27
CA LEU A 144 11.31 14.51 12.46
C LEU A 144 11.61 13.77 11.16
N MET A 145 12.44 12.75 11.28
CA MET A 145 12.76 11.81 10.21
C MET A 145 12.37 10.40 10.66
N LEU A 146 11.40 9.81 9.98
CA LEU A 146 10.81 8.53 10.35
C LEU A 146 11.06 7.49 9.26
N ASP A 147 11.84 6.46 9.56
CA ASP A 147 12.13 5.35 8.64
C ASP A 147 11.22 4.16 8.96
N GLU A 148 10.25 3.89 8.08
CA GLU A 148 9.20 2.87 8.20
C GLU A 148 8.46 2.90 9.55
N PRO A 149 7.87 4.04 9.96
CA PRO A 149 7.20 4.16 11.26
C PRO A 149 5.91 3.36 11.37
N THR A 150 5.31 2.98 10.26
CA THR A 150 4.04 2.25 10.19
C THR A 150 4.20 0.74 10.30
N ASN A 151 5.43 0.21 10.13
CA ASN A 151 5.69 -1.22 10.24
C ASN A 151 5.35 -1.75 11.64
N HIS A 152 4.64 -2.88 11.70
CA HIS A 152 4.16 -3.54 12.91
C HIS A 152 3.11 -2.74 13.72
N LEU A 153 2.63 -1.60 13.22
CA LEU A 153 1.50 -0.89 13.79
C LEU A 153 0.19 -1.44 13.21
N ASP A 154 -0.85 -1.50 14.03
CA ASP A 154 -2.19 -1.77 13.53
C ASP A 154 -2.87 -0.49 13.00
N VAL A 155 -4.01 -0.65 12.34
CA VAL A 155 -4.74 0.45 11.68
C VAL A 155 -5.09 1.57 12.67
N GLU A 156 -5.35 1.23 13.93
CA GLU A 156 -5.66 2.21 14.98
C GLU A 156 -4.44 3.06 15.32
N ALA A 157 -3.29 2.41 15.56
CA ALA A 157 -2.03 3.09 15.85
C ALA A 157 -1.52 3.91 14.66
N ILE A 158 -1.67 3.43 13.41
CA ILE A 158 -1.34 4.18 12.20
C ILE A 158 -2.20 5.43 12.09
N THR A 159 -3.52 5.30 12.33
CA THR A 159 -4.45 6.43 12.28
C THR A 159 -4.14 7.46 13.38
N TRP A 160 -3.87 6.98 14.59
CA TRP A 160 -3.45 7.84 15.68
C TRP A 160 -2.14 8.58 15.34
N LEU A 161 -1.14 7.88 14.81
CA LEU A 161 0.15 8.46 14.42
C LEU A 161 -0.02 9.56 13.36
N ALA A 162 -0.85 9.32 12.34
CA ALA A 162 -1.15 10.33 11.32
C ALA A 162 -1.76 11.59 11.94
N ASN A 163 -2.75 11.45 12.81
CA ASN A 163 -3.38 12.57 13.50
C ASN A 163 -2.41 13.31 14.45
N HIS A 164 -1.58 12.56 15.17
CA HIS A 164 -0.56 13.14 16.06
C HIS A 164 0.46 13.97 15.26
N LEU A 165 0.97 13.46 14.14
CA LEU A 165 1.94 14.18 13.30
C LEU A 165 1.35 15.41 12.62
N LYS A 166 0.06 15.38 12.23
CA LYS A 166 -0.65 16.56 11.70
C LYS A 166 -0.78 17.67 12.72
N SER A 167 -1.04 17.31 13.97
CA SER A 167 -1.26 18.28 15.06
C SER A 167 0.01 18.70 15.81
N ARG A 168 1.15 18.03 15.53
CA ARG A 168 2.39 18.22 16.29
C ARG A 168 2.96 19.63 16.22
N TRP A 169 2.87 20.28 15.08
CA TRP A 169 3.35 21.64 14.85
C TRP A 169 2.21 22.55 14.39
N SER A 170 2.37 23.84 14.66
CA SER A 170 1.49 24.83 14.05
C SER A 170 1.67 24.83 12.52
N LYS A 171 0.66 25.38 11.82
CA LYS A 171 0.72 25.51 10.36
C LYS A 171 1.99 26.26 9.94
N ASN A 172 2.76 25.71 9.00
CA ASN A 172 4.03 26.23 8.49
C ASN A 172 5.19 26.22 9.51
N ALA A 173 5.15 25.36 10.52
CA ALA A 173 6.27 25.15 11.44
C ALA A 173 6.72 23.69 11.43
N GLY A 174 7.99 23.47 11.85
CA GLY A 174 8.61 22.16 11.87
C GLY A 174 8.78 21.55 10.49
N GLY A 175 9.47 20.42 10.41
CA GLY A 175 9.69 19.65 9.20
C GLY A 175 9.48 18.15 9.43
N LEU A 176 8.89 17.45 8.47
CA LEU A 176 8.70 16.01 8.53
C LEU A 176 9.25 15.36 7.27
N MET A 177 10.03 14.30 7.44
CA MET A 177 10.43 13.39 6.38
C MET A 177 10.06 11.96 6.79
N VAL A 178 9.35 11.25 5.93
CA VAL A 178 8.90 9.88 6.21
C VAL A 178 9.23 8.96 5.04
N VAL A 179 9.92 7.89 5.32
CA VAL A 179 10.00 6.73 4.41
C VAL A 179 8.95 5.73 4.86
N THR A 180 7.99 5.40 4.03
CA THR A 180 7.03 4.33 4.30
C THR A 180 6.43 3.79 3.01
N HIS A 181 5.91 2.57 3.10
CA HIS A 181 5.16 1.92 2.04
C HIS A 181 3.64 1.99 2.28
N ASP A 182 3.21 2.58 3.40
CA ASP A 182 1.80 2.85 3.70
C ASP A 182 1.30 4.05 2.91
N ARG A 183 0.58 3.76 1.84
CA ARG A 183 0.07 4.74 0.87
C ARG A 183 -0.96 5.68 1.49
N TRP A 184 -1.87 5.16 2.32
CA TRP A 184 -2.85 5.97 3.02
C TRP A 184 -2.19 6.96 3.97
N PHE A 185 -1.17 6.51 4.71
CA PHE A 185 -0.42 7.36 5.61
C PHE A 185 0.29 8.50 4.88
N LEU A 186 0.90 8.22 3.71
CA LEU A 186 1.51 9.24 2.85
C LEU A 186 0.48 10.29 2.37
N ASP A 187 -0.70 9.85 1.92
CA ASP A 187 -1.75 10.77 1.47
C ASP A 187 -2.28 11.64 2.61
N GLU A 188 -2.33 11.07 3.81
CA GLU A 188 -2.91 11.73 4.97
C GLU A 188 -2.00 12.81 5.57
N ILE A 189 -0.67 12.63 5.50
CA ILE A 189 0.27 13.52 6.22
C ILE A 189 1.21 14.32 5.31
N CYS A 190 1.49 13.86 4.09
CA CYS A 190 2.50 14.47 3.23
C CYS A 190 1.91 15.55 2.34
N THR A 191 2.62 16.67 2.21
CA THR A 191 2.33 17.75 1.26
C THR A 191 3.09 17.56 -0.05
N ASP A 192 4.21 16.83 0.01
CA ASP A 192 5.11 16.56 -1.11
C ASP A 192 5.62 15.13 -1.03
N THR A 193 5.91 14.55 -2.18
CA THR A 193 6.47 13.20 -2.29
C THR A 193 7.76 13.24 -3.09
N TRP A 194 8.84 12.67 -2.55
CA TRP A 194 10.11 12.50 -3.26
C TRP A 194 10.27 11.06 -3.73
N GLU A 195 10.34 10.86 -5.04
CA GLU A 195 10.70 9.56 -5.62
C GLU A 195 12.21 9.41 -5.71
N VAL A 196 12.73 8.36 -5.06
CA VAL A 196 14.14 7.96 -5.18
C VAL A 196 14.24 6.84 -6.20
N HIS A 197 14.89 7.10 -7.33
CA HIS A 197 15.07 6.13 -8.41
C HIS A 197 16.30 6.47 -9.23
N ASP A 198 16.91 5.50 -9.89
CA ASP A 198 17.99 5.69 -10.85
C ASP A 198 19.10 6.68 -10.41
N ARG A 199 19.43 6.67 -9.09
CA ARG A 199 20.44 7.50 -8.41
C ARG A 199 20.08 8.99 -8.28
N ILE A 200 18.85 9.36 -8.58
CA ILE A 200 18.31 10.72 -8.44
C ILE A 200 17.16 10.77 -7.46
N VAL A 201 16.78 11.98 -7.07
CA VAL A 201 15.59 12.27 -6.28
C VAL A 201 14.73 13.24 -7.06
N GLU A 202 13.50 12.87 -7.32
CA GLU A 202 12.54 13.67 -8.07
C GLU A 202 11.38 14.08 -7.16
N PRO A 203 11.15 15.39 -6.95
CA PRO A 203 10.06 15.89 -6.13
C PRO A 203 8.74 15.94 -6.91
N PHE A 204 7.66 15.59 -6.24
CA PHE A 204 6.26 15.68 -6.70
C PHE A 204 5.43 16.42 -5.67
N GLU A 205 4.52 17.27 -6.12
CA GLU A 205 3.56 17.94 -5.24
C GLU A 205 2.42 16.99 -4.84
N GLY A 206 2.06 16.98 -3.55
CA GLY A 206 0.99 16.17 -3.00
C GLY A 206 1.44 14.85 -2.38
N GLY A 207 0.45 14.12 -1.83
CA GLY A 207 0.63 12.78 -1.25
C GLY A 207 0.80 11.69 -2.30
N TYR A 208 0.60 10.44 -1.90
CA TYR A 208 0.84 9.27 -2.76
C TYR A 208 -0.06 9.22 -4.00
N ALA A 209 -1.35 9.53 -3.85
CA ALA A 209 -2.30 9.51 -4.98
C ALA A 209 -1.92 10.54 -6.04
N ALA A 210 -1.57 11.77 -5.63
CA ALA A 210 -1.11 12.81 -6.54
C ALA A 210 0.20 12.42 -7.24
N TYR A 211 1.16 11.86 -6.49
CA TYR A 211 2.40 11.32 -7.03
C TYR A 211 2.17 10.28 -8.13
N ILE A 212 1.28 9.29 -7.89
CA ILE A 212 1.01 8.25 -8.89
C ILE A 212 0.45 8.84 -10.18
N LEU A 213 -0.48 9.78 -10.10
CA LEU A 213 -1.03 10.45 -11.30
C LEU A 213 0.06 11.18 -12.08
N GLN A 214 0.91 11.95 -11.40
CA GLN A 214 2.02 12.69 -12.03
C GLN A 214 3.06 11.73 -12.62
N ARG A 215 3.38 10.62 -11.92
CA ARG A 215 4.30 9.59 -12.40
C ARG A 215 3.78 8.91 -13.67
N VAL A 216 2.50 8.53 -13.72
CA VAL A 216 1.87 7.92 -14.91
C VAL A 216 1.94 8.88 -16.10
N GLU A 217 1.64 10.16 -15.89
CA GLU A 217 1.72 11.16 -16.97
C GLU A 217 3.17 11.38 -17.43
N ARG A 218 4.13 11.47 -16.51
CA ARG A 218 5.57 11.53 -16.83
C ARG A 218 6.00 10.32 -17.67
N ASP A 219 5.66 9.11 -17.23
CA ASP A 219 6.02 7.87 -17.93
C ASP A 219 5.37 7.78 -19.32
N ARG A 220 4.13 8.27 -19.46
CA ARG A 220 3.44 8.40 -20.75
C ARG A 220 4.16 9.37 -21.69
N GLN A 221 4.57 10.54 -21.18
CA GLN A 221 5.30 11.53 -21.96
C GLN A 221 6.68 11.01 -22.37
N ALA A 222 7.39 10.34 -21.45
CA ALA A 222 8.66 9.69 -21.73
C ALA A 222 8.53 8.60 -22.81
N ALA A 223 7.51 7.75 -22.74
CA ALA A 223 7.22 6.73 -23.75
C ALA A 223 6.92 7.34 -25.13
N ALA A 224 6.15 8.43 -25.18
CA ALA A 224 5.86 9.14 -26.42
C ALA A 224 7.12 9.78 -27.03
N ALA A 225 7.97 10.38 -26.19
CA ALA A 225 9.27 10.95 -26.60
C ALA A 225 10.20 9.85 -27.13
N GLU A 226 10.25 8.70 -26.45
CA GLU A 226 11.06 7.55 -26.87
C GLU A 226 10.56 6.94 -28.20
N ALA A 227 9.26 6.80 -28.41
CA ALA A 227 8.69 6.37 -29.68
C ALA A 227 9.06 7.32 -30.83
N LYS A 228 9.02 8.65 -30.56
CA LYS A 228 9.47 9.66 -31.52
C LYS A 228 10.97 9.55 -31.81
N ARG A 229 11.79 9.34 -30.78
CA ARG A 229 13.24 9.12 -30.90
C ARG A 229 13.56 7.88 -31.72
N GLN A 230 12.89 6.74 -31.45
CA GLN A 230 13.05 5.49 -32.20
C GLN A 230 12.65 5.63 -33.68
N ASN A 231 11.58 6.37 -33.96
CA ASN A 231 11.18 6.66 -35.34
C ASN A 231 12.23 7.51 -36.07
N LEU A 232 12.82 8.49 -35.39
CA LEU A 232 13.92 9.29 -35.93
C LEU A 232 15.16 8.44 -36.19
N MET A 233 15.55 7.60 -35.22
CA MET A 233 16.65 6.66 -35.33
C MET A 233 16.46 5.69 -36.52
N ARG A 234 15.24 5.12 -36.68
CA ARG A 234 14.94 4.27 -37.85
C ARG A 234 15.10 5.01 -39.17
N LYS A 235 14.66 6.26 -39.25
CA LYS A 235 14.84 7.12 -40.45
C LYS A 235 16.32 7.39 -40.75
N GLU A 236 17.11 7.73 -39.75
CA GLU A 236 18.55 7.98 -39.92
C GLU A 236 19.32 6.69 -40.27
N LEU A 237 18.99 5.54 -39.63
CA LEU A 237 19.58 4.24 -39.98
C LEU A 237 19.20 3.80 -41.41
N ALA A 238 17.94 4.00 -41.82
CA ALA A 238 17.51 3.74 -43.20
C ALA A 238 18.24 4.61 -44.21
N TRP A 239 18.50 5.90 -43.88
CA TRP A 239 19.29 6.79 -44.69
C TRP A 239 20.76 6.35 -44.76
N LEU A 240 21.36 5.95 -43.64
CA LEU A 240 22.74 5.44 -43.61
C LEU A 240 22.92 4.15 -44.44
N ARG A 241 21.91 3.24 -44.44
CA ARG A 241 21.92 1.98 -45.18
C ARG A 241 21.79 2.19 -46.73
N ARG A 242 21.06 3.23 -47.16
CA ARG A 242 20.82 3.51 -48.60
C ARG A 242 22.08 3.94 -49.37
N GLY A 243 23.20 4.11 -48.72
CA GLY A 243 24.42 4.58 -49.36
C GLY A 243 24.39 6.08 -49.68
N ALA A 244 25.55 6.72 -49.76
CA ALA A 244 25.65 8.10 -50.21
C ALA A 244 25.55 8.14 -51.76
N PRO A 245 24.82 9.10 -52.37
CA PRO A 245 24.95 9.35 -53.79
C PRO A 245 26.42 9.56 -54.15
N ALA A 246 26.82 9.12 -55.35
CA ALA A 246 28.23 8.95 -55.80
C ALA A 246 29.16 10.17 -55.72
N ARG A 247 28.72 11.33 -55.18
CA ARG A 247 29.46 12.60 -55.09
C ARG A 247 29.49 13.31 -53.74
N THR A 248 28.94 12.72 -52.67
CA THR A 248 28.91 13.38 -51.31
C THR A 248 29.29 12.39 -50.21
N SER A 249 30.31 12.72 -49.40
CA SER A 249 30.62 11.99 -48.16
C SER A 249 29.49 12.17 -47.16
N LYS A 250 29.16 11.12 -46.40
CA LYS A 250 28.16 11.21 -45.34
C LYS A 250 28.61 12.22 -44.29
N PRO A 251 27.78 13.21 -43.92
CA PRO A 251 28.18 14.22 -42.93
C PRO A 251 28.45 13.57 -41.58
N LYS A 252 29.61 13.82 -40.98
CA LYS A 252 30.07 13.22 -39.72
C LYS A 252 29.08 13.46 -38.57
N PHE A 253 28.50 14.67 -38.50
CA PHE A 253 27.54 15.03 -37.46
C PHE A 253 26.27 14.15 -37.43
N ARG A 254 25.82 13.62 -38.62
CA ARG A 254 24.67 12.69 -38.66
C ARG A 254 25.03 11.29 -38.20
N ILE A 255 26.24 10.86 -38.39
CA ILE A 255 26.75 9.60 -37.86
C ILE A 255 26.88 9.70 -36.35
N ASP A 256 27.43 10.80 -35.85
CA ASP A 256 27.59 11.07 -34.43
C ASP A 256 26.22 11.20 -33.73
N ALA A 257 25.22 11.87 -34.36
CA ALA A 257 23.85 11.97 -33.86
C ALA A 257 23.13 10.59 -33.81
N ALA A 258 23.33 9.76 -34.82
CA ALA A 258 22.77 8.39 -34.80
C ALA A 258 23.41 7.51 -33.71
N ASN A 259 24.73 7.66 -33.49
CA ASN A 259 25.44 6.95 -32.43
C ASN A 259 25.01 7.43 -31.03
N ALA A 260 24.80 8.72 -30.85
CA ALA A 260 24.26 9.27 -29.59
C ALA A 260 22.83 8.74 -29.29
N LEU A 261 21.96 8.66 -30.31
CA LEU A 261 20.61 8.10 -30.18
C LEU A 261 20.60 6.59 -29.85
N ILE A 262 21.64 5.86 -30.27
CA ILE A 262 21.79 4.41 -29.97
C ILE A 262 22.33 4.19 -28.55
N ALA A 263 23.20 5.08 -28.06
CA ALA A 263 23.84 4.95 -26.75
C ALA A 263 22.86 5.23 -25.58
N ASP A 264 21.84 6.05 -25.84
CA ASP A 264 20.85 6.47 -24.83
C ASP A 264 19.54 5.66 -24.96
N VAL A 265 19.55 4.37 -24.60
CA VAL A 265 18.37 3.51 -24.60
C VAL A 265 17.90 3.28 -23.18
N PRO A 266 16.76 3.85 -22.74
CA PRO A 266 16.16 3.51 -21.45
C PRO A 266 15.70 2.05 -21.40
N PRO A 267 15.77 1.38 -20.24
CA PRO A 267 15.23 0.04 -20.10
C PRO A 267 13.70 0.04 -20.32
N VAL A 268 13.23 -0.88 -21.18
CA VAL A 268 11.80 -1.08 -21.44
C VAL A 268 11.14 -1.64 -20.19
N ARG A 269 10.14 -0.93 -19.64
CA ARG A 269 9.28 -1.44 -18.57
C ARG A 269 8.13 -2.22 -19.20
N ASP A 270 8.16 -3.55 -19.09
CA ASP A 270 7.03 -4.41 -19.48
C ASP A 270 6.02 -4.45 -18.30
N THR A 271 4.84 -3.90 -18.54
CA THR A 271 3.66 -4.10 -17.69
C THR A 271 3.10 -5.51 -17.94
N VAL A 272 3.02 -6.30 -16.88
CA VAL A 272 2.64 -7.70 -16.95
C VAL A 272 1.15 -7.87 -16.72
N GLU A 273 0.42 -8.29 -17.75
CA GLU A 273 -0.93 -8.84 -17.61
C GLU A 273 -0.85 -10.37 -17.45
N LEU A 274 -1.08 -10.87 -16.23
CA LEU A 274 -1.29 -12.30 -15.96
C LEU A 274 -2.80 -12.60 -15.96
N LYS A 275 -3.43 -12.51 -17.12
CA LYS A 275 -4.85 -12.90 -17.25
C LYS A 275 -4.98 -14.42 -17.21
N LYS A 276 -5.66 -14.94 -16.19
CA LYS A 276 -6.12 -16.33 -16.01
C LYS A 276 -5.02 -17.36 -15.73
N MET A 277 -4.55 -17.42 -14.49
CA MET A 277 -3.96 -18.66 -13.96
C MET A 277 -5.08 -19.69 -13.72
N ALA A 278 -4.82 -20.96 -14.07
CA ALA A 278 -5.75 -22.03 -13.77
C ALA A 278 -5.86 -22.20 -12.24
N VAL A 279 -7.09 -22.26 -11.74
CA VAL A 279 -7.38 -22.54 -10.33
C VAL A 279 -8.03 -23.92 -10.24
N SER A 280 -7.63 -24.73 -9.29
CA SER A 280 -8.27 -26.03 -9.03
C SER A 280 -9.76 -25.84 -8.76
N ARG A 281 -10.61 -26.72 -9.34
CA ARG A 281 -12.06 -26.63 -9.19
C ARG A 281 -12.47 -26.68 -7.71
N LEU A 282 -13.10 -25.61 -7.23
CA LEU A 282 -13.61 -25.48 -5.87
C LEU A 282 -15.04 -26.08 -5.80
N GLY A 283 -15.31 -26.87 -4.77
CA GLY A 283 -16.66 -27.35 -4.45
C GLY A 283 -17.54 -26.26 -3.86
N LYS A 284 -18.78 -26.61 -3.46
CA LYS A 284 -19.72 -25.66 -2.84
C LYS A 284 -19.31 -25.25 -1.42
N ASP A 285 -18.68 -26.15 -0.66
CA ASP A 285 -18.26 -25.92 0.71
C ASP A 285 -16.76 -25.61 0.71
N VAL A 286 -16.36 -24.46 1.27
CA VAL A 286 -14.96 -24.08 1.48
C VAL A 286 -14.58 -24.36 2.92
N VAL A 287 -14.92 -23.48 3.85
CA VAL A 287 -14.73 -23.68 5.30
C VAL A 287 -15.94 -23.13 6.02
N ASP A 288 -16.53 -23.93 6.91
CA ASP A 288 -17.62 -23.55 7.79
C ASP A 288 -17.13 -23.59 9.25
N LEU A 289 -17.14 -22.47 9.92
CA LEU A 289 -16.94 -22.33 11.35
C LEU A 289 -18.30 -22.18 12.04
N GLU A 290 -18.64 -23.09 12.92
CA GLU A 290 -19.96 -23.13 13.61
C GLU A 290 -19.75 -22.96 15.11
N ASN A 291 -20.09 -21.77 15.67
CA ASN A 291 -19.98 -21.44 17.11
C ASN A 291 -18.61 -21.77 17.70
N VAL A 292 -17.55 -21.45 16.97
CA VAL A 292 -16.18 -21.80 17.33
C VAL A 292 -15.65 -20.85 18.40
N SER A 293 -15.11 -21.42 19.49
CA SER A 293 -14.36 -20.70 20.52
C SER A 293 -12.95 -21.26 20.64
N VAL A 294 -11.98 -20.38 20.90
CA VAL A 294 -10.59 -20.75 21.16
C VAL A 294 -10.11 -20.09 22.43
N THR A 295 -9.56 -20.88 23.31
CA THR A 295 -9.02 -20.45 24.61
C THR A 295 -7.63 -21.07 24.79
N TYR A 296 -6.66 -20.25 25.13
CA TYR A 296 -5.30 -20.68 25.44
C TYR A 296 -5.09 -20.71 26.97
N ASP A 297 -4.21 -21.57 27.43
CA ASP A 297 -3.75 -21.55 28.80
C ASP A 297 -2.84 -20.34 29.03
N ASP A 298 -3.14 -19.52 30.03
CA ASP A 298 -2.41 -18.33 30.39
C ASP A 298 -2.34 -18.19 31.91
N PRO A 299 -1.19 -18.50 32.53
CA PRO A 299 -1.04 -18.45 33.99
C PRO A 299 -1.22 -17.04 34.58
N SER A 300 -1.14 -15.98 33.76
CA SER A 300 -1.32 -14.60 34.21
C SER A 300 -2.79 -14.22 34.45
N MET A 301 -3.72 -15.04 33.92
CA MET A 301 -5.16 -14.83 34.10
C MET A 301 -5.70 -15.48 35.37
N PRO A 302 -6.72 -14.87 36.02
CA PRO A 302 -7.31 -15.40 37.24
C PRO A 302 -7.81 -16.84 37.13
N ASP A 303 -8.33 -17.21 35.96
CA ASP A 303 -8.85 -18.55 35.66
C ASP A 303 -7.82 -19.44 34.94
N GLY A 304 -6.57 -18.98 34.79
CA GLY A 304 -5.52 -19.69 34.05
C GLY A 304 -5.80 -19.84 32.56
N LYS A 305 -6.81 -19.13 32.02
CA LYS A 305 -7.28 -19.27 30.64
C LYS A 305 -7.54 -17.92 29.99
N ARG A 306 -7.02 -17.75 28.79
CA ARG A 306 -7.21 -16.55 27.93
C ARG A 306 -8.13 -16.89 26.76
N PRO A 307 -9.40 -16.45 26.75
CA PRO A 307 -10.28 -16.62 25.60
C PRO A 307 -9.86 -15.63 24.50
N VAL A 308 -9.55 -16.15 23.29
CA VAL A 308 -9.13 -15.36 22.14
C VAL A 308 -10.26 -15.22 21.13
N LEU A 309 -10.99 -16.29 20.85
CA LEU A 309 -12.17 -16.25 19.98
C LEU A 309 -13.40 -16.78 20.73
N LYS A 310 -14.55 -16.11 20.55
CA LYS A 310 -15.79 -16.41 21.29
C LYS A 310 -16.95 -16.64 20.32
N LYS A 311 -17.43 -17.88 20.21
CA LYS A 311 -18.64 -18.28 19.45
C LYS A 311 -18.66 -17.73 18.02
N VAL A 312 -17.52 -17.80 17.31
CA VAL A 312 -17.39 -17.35 15.93
C VAL A 312 -18.20 -18.29 15.03
N THR A 313 -19.09 -17.71 14.23
CA THR A 313 -19.81 -18.42 13.16
C THR A 313 -19.52 -17.71 11.87
N TRP A 314 -18.85 -18.41 10.94
CA TRP A 314 -18.48 -17.87 9.65
C TRP A 314 -18.48 -18.96 8.60
N ARG A 315 -19.15 -18.69 7.48
CA ARG A 315 -19.21 -19.59 6.33
C ARG A 315 -18.54 -18.92 5.15
N ILE A 316 -17.43 -19.48 4.71
CA ILE A 316 -16.65 -18.97 3.60
C ILE A 316 -17.19 -19.55 2.30
N ALA A 317 -17.64 -18.68 1.37
CA ALA A 317 -18.15 -19.06 0.08
C ALA A 317 -17.04 -19.19 -0.99
N PRO A 318 -17.25 -20.03 -2.03
CA PRO A 318 -16.33 -20.09 -3.18
C PRO A 318 -16.24 -18.76 -3.91
N GLY A 319 -15.01 -18.27 -4.15
CA GLY A 319 -14.75 -17.01 -4.82
C GLY A 319 -14.95 -15.76 -3.93
N GLU A 320 -15.26 -15.94 -2.65
CA GLU A 320 -15.39 -14.84 -1.68
C GLU A 320 -14.02 -14.17 -1.45
N ARG A 321 -14.03 -12.83 -1.33
CA ARG A 321 -12.85 -12.02 -1.06
C ARG A 321 -13.08 -11.27 0.24
N THR A 322 -12.45 -11.73 1.30
CA THR A 322 -12.71 -11.24 2.65
C THR A 322 -11.47 -10.62 3.28
N GLY A 323 -11.61 -9.39 3.74
CA GLY A 323 -10.64 -8.70 4.57
C GLY A 323 -10.91 -8.89 6.07
N ILE A 324 -9.86 -9.08 6.86
CA ILE A 324 -9.95 -9.31 8.31
C ILE A 324 -9.21 -8.22 9.05
N LEU A 325 -9.94 -7.42 9.81
CA LEU A 325 -9.46 -6.29 10.60
C LEU A 325 -9.36 -6.66 12.08
N GLY A 326 -8.59 -5.92 12.83
CA GLY A 326 -8.46 -6.06 14.29
C GLY A 326 -7.10 -5.62 14.79
N VAL A 327 -7.02 -5.19 16.05
CA VAL A 327 -5.76 -4.83 16.70
C VAL A 327 -4.77 -5.99 16.72
N ASN A 328 -3.50 -5.68 16.96
CA ASN A 328 -2.49 -6.70 17.15
C ASN A 328 -2.82 -7.54 18.41
N GLY A 329 -2.80 -8.88 18.25
CA GLY A 329 -3.18 -9.79 19.33
C GLY A 329 -4.70 -10.06 19.47
N ALA A 330 -5.57 -9.49 18.64
CA ALA A 330 -7.02 -9.72 18.67
C ALA A 330 -7.44 -11.15 18.32
N GLY A 331 -6.53 -11.97 17.77
CA GLY A 331 -6.81 -13.35 17.38
C GLY A 331 -6.97 -13.60 15.89
N LYS A 332 -6.50 -12.66 15.04
CA LYS A 332 -6.51 -12.80 13.57
C LYS A 332 -5.80 -14.06 13.11
N SER A 333 -4.56 -14.28 13.53
CA SER A 333 -3.77 -15.47 13.18
C SER A 333 -4.38 -16.76 13.76
N THR A 334 -5.01 -16.70 14.95
CA THR A 334 -5.78 -17.82 15.52
C THR A 334 -6.97 -18.19 14.63
N LEU A 335 -7.68 -17.18 14.09
CA LEU A 335 -8.80 -17.40 13.16
C LEU A 335 -8.30 -18.02 11.85
N LEU A 336 -7.17 -17.54 11.31
CA LEU A 336 -6.56 -18.13 10.12
C LEU A 336 -6.13 -19.58 10.35
N SER A 337 -5.55 -19.91 11.52
CA SER A 337 -5.16 -21.29 11.87
C SER A 337 -6.36 -22.24 12.01
N LEU A 338 -7.54 -21.73 12.36
CA LEU A 338 -8.79 -22.52 12.31
C LEU A 338 -9.24 -22.76 10.86
N VAL A 339 -9.07 -21.77 9.99
CA VAL A 339 -9.42 -21.87 8.56
C VAL A 339 -8.47 -22.81 7.83
N THR A 340 -7.17 -22.79 8.13
CA THR A 340 -6.20 -23.74 7.54
C THR A 340 -6.39 -25.16 8.09
N GLY A 341 -6.95 -25.30 9.29
CA GLY A 341 -7.11 -26.59 9.97
C GLY A 341 -5.92 -26.98 10.85
N ASP A 342 -4.93 -26.07 11.00
CA ASP A 342 -3.75 -26.28 11.86
C ASP A 342 -4.13 -26.22 13.34
N LEU A 343 -5.21 -25.52 13.68
CA LEU A 343 -5.74 -25.40 15.02
C LEU A 343 -7.15 -26.03 15.11
N LYS A 344 -7.37 -26.82 16.14
CA LYS A 344 -8.71 -27.32 16.47
C LYS A 344 -9.40 -26.38 17.46
N PRO A 345 -10.69 -26.07 17.26
CA PRO A 345 -11.41 -25.22 18.20
C PRO A 345 -11.55 -25.91 19.58
N THR A 346 -11.55 -25.09 20.64
CA THR A 346 -11.83 -25.55 22.01
C THR A 346 -13.30 -25.94 22.16
N GLU A 347 -14.20 -25.16 21.53
CA GLU A 347 -15.63 -25.42 21.46
C GLU A 347 -16.14 -25.14 20.05
N GLY A 348 -17.27 -25.75 19.67
CA GLY A 348 -17.85 -25.60 18.33
C GLY A 348 -17.24 -26.56 17.31
N ARG A 349 -17.41 -26.25 16.04
CA ARG A 349 -16.98 -27.14 14.95
C ARG A 349 -16.42 -26.35 13.78
N ALA A 350 -15.26 -26.78 13.27
CA ALA A 350 -14.70 -26.33 11.99
C ALA A 350 -14.84 -27.47 10.96
N LYS A 351 -15.44 -27.19 9.81
CA LYS A 351 -15.63 -28.13 8.71
C LYS A 351 -14.96 -27.62 7.46
N HIS A 352 -14.13 -28.44 6.83
CA HIS A 352 -13.41 -28.12 5.60
C HIS A 352 -13.98 -28.89 4.42
N GLY A 353 -14.10 -28.23 3.27
CA GLY A 353 -14.54 -28.86 2.02
C GLY A 353 -13.49 -29.87 1.52
N LYS A 354 -13.94 -30.96 0.90
CA LYS A 354 -13.04 -32.04 0.44
C LYS A 354 -12.10 -31.65 -0.70
N THR A 355 -12.43 -30.61 -1.47
CA THR A 355 -11.67 -30.13 -2.64
C THR A 355 -10.87 -28.88 -2.35
N VAL A 356 -10.85 -28.43 -1.09
CA VAL A 356 -10.17 -27.23 -0.66
C VAL A 356 -8.67 -27.45 -0.69
N LYS A 357 -7.96 -26.55 -1.38
CA LYS A 357 -6.52 -26.49 -1.44
C LYS A 357 -6.10 -25.10 -1.00
N ILE A 358 -5.77 -24.99 0.28
CA ILE A 358 -5.38 -23.73 0.90
C ILE A 358 -3.89 -23.52 0.69
N ALA A 359 -3.53 -22.30 0.35
CA ALA A 359 -2.15 -21.83 0.40
C ALA A 359 -2.10 -20.55 1.22
N THR A 360 -1.08 -20.41 2.04
CA THR A 360 -0.91 -19.27 2.94
C THR A 360 0.39 -18.54 2.63
N LEU A 361 0.31 -17.23 2.39
CA LEU A 361 1.47 -16.36 2.36
C LEU A 361 1.67 -15.82 3.78
N THR A 362 2.61 -16.41 4.51
CA THR A 362 2.96 -16.02 5.88
C THR A 362 4.07 -14.97 5.89
N GLN A 363 4.27 -14.29 7.02
CA GLN A 363 5.41 -13.36 7.18
C GLN A 363 6.77 -14.08 7.11
N GLN A 364 6.83 -15.34 7.51
CA GLN A 364 8.06 -16.13 7.52
C GLN A 364 8.36 -16.67 6.12
N LEU A 365 9.64 -16.65 5.74
CA LEU A 365 10.15 -17.12 4.45
C LEU A 365 10.74 -18.54 4.54
N ASP A 366 10.22 -19.37 5.45
CA ASP A 366 10.80 -20.68 5.80
C ASP A 366 10.90 -21.61 4.58
N GLU A 367 9.91 -21.59 3.70
CA GLU A 367 9.92 -22.37 2.45
C GLU A 367 11.08 -21.99 1.52
N LEU A 368 11.52 -20.73 1.55
CA LEU A 368 12.65 -20.26 0.74
C LEU A 368 13.99 -20.56 1.39
N ASN A 369 14.03 -20.82 2.70
CA ASN A 369 15.26 -21.17 3.41
C ASN A 369 15.79 -22.53 2.97
N GLU A 370 14.89 -23.49 2.66
CA GLU A 370 15.27 -24.82 2.16
C GLU A 370 15.95 -24.76 0.79
N VAL A 371 15.60 -23.75 -0.03
CA VAL A 371 16.13 -23.55 -1.40
C VAL A 371 17.08 -22.34 -1.47
N ALA A 372 17.59 -21.85 -0.35
CA ALA A 372 18.37 -20.62 -0.27
C ALA A 372 19.59 -20.58 -1.19
N ASN A 373 20.24 -21.72 -1.41
CA ASN A 373 21.42 -21.82 -2.26
C ASN A 373 21.12 -22.11 -3.74
N ASP A 374 19.87 -22.41 -4.07
CA ASP A 374 19.47 -22.72 -5.44
C ASP A 374 19.23 -21.42 -6.22
N ARG A 375 19.38 -21.47 -7.55
CA ARG A 375 19.04 -20.35 -8.42
C ARG A 375 17.53 -20.22 -8.54
N VAL A 376 17.05 -18.99 -8.68
CA VAL A 376 15.61 -18.69 -8.82
C VAL A 376 14.99 -19.49 -9.97
N SER A 377 15.66 -19.58 -11.12
CA SER A 377 15.22 -20.38 -12.28
C SER A 377 15.05 -21.87 -11.96
N ASP A 378 15.96 -22.42 -11.14
CA ASP A 378 15.97 -23.84 -10.82
C ASP A 378 14.84 -24.20 -9.85
N VAL A 379 14.58 -23.33 -8.88
CA VAL A 379 13.49 -23.49 -7.90
C VAL A 379 12.14 -23.61 -8.61
N ILE A 380 11.86 -22.72 -9.57
CA ILE A 380 10.60 -22.76 -10.32
C ILE A 380 10.56 -23.91 -11.33
N GLY A 381 11.69 -24.21 -11.97
CA GLY A 381 11.79 -25.32 -12.94
C GLY A 381 11.52 -26.69 -12.32
N ARG A 382 11.70 -26.86 -11.00
CA ARG A 382 11.35 -28.10 -10.28
C ARG A 382 9.85 -28.30 -10.10
N LYS A 383 9.05 -27.21 -10.07
CA LYS A 383 7.58 -27.28 -9.85
C LYS A 383 6.87 -27.81 -11.10
N LYS A 384 7.08 -27.15 -12.26
CA LYS A 384 6.53 -27.58 -13.57
C LYS A 384 7.46 -27.17 -14.72
N ARG A 385 7.46 -27.95 -15.79
CA ARG A 385 8.27 -27.67 -17.00
C ARG A 385 7.65 -26.57 -17.88
N SER A 386 6.34 -26.39 -17.82
CA SER A 386 5.61 -25.35 -18.55
C SER A 386 4.35 -24.93 -17.80
N TYR A 387 3.91 -23.72 -18.05
CA TYR A 387 2.73 -23.08 -17.46
C TYR A 387 1.82 -22.55 -18.56
N ILE A 388 0.51 -22.69 -18.38
CA ILE A 388 -0.47 -22.11 -19.31
C ILE A 388 -0.94 -20.78 -18.73
N ALA A 389 -0.62 -19.66 -19.39
CA ALA A 389 -1.14 -18.35 -19.10
C ALA A 389 -1.66 -17.71 -20.39
N ASP A 390 -2.88 -17.16 -20.36
CA ASP A 390 -3.57 -16.60 -21.54
C ASP A 390 -3.69 -17.55 -22.73
N GLY A 391 -3.82 -18.87 -22.45
CA GLY A 391 -3.89 -19.88 -23.49
C GLY A 391 -2.57 -20.15 -24.24
N LYS A 392 -1.46 -19.59 -23.76
CA LYS A 392 -0.10 -19.82 -24.26
C LYS A 392 0.70 -20.62 -23.25
N GLU A 393 1.52 -21.54 -23.76
CA GLU A 393 2.48 -22.27 -22.94
C GLU A 393 3.72 -21.40 -22.71
N LEU A 394 4.04 -21.14 -21.44
CA LEU A 394 5.19 -20.34 -21.01
C LEU A 394 6.21 -21.21 -20.27
N SER A 395 7.48 -20.94 -20.49
CA SER A 395 8.55 -21.52 -19.68
C SER A 395 8.57 -20.90 -18.27
N PRO A 396 9.15 -21.58 -17.28
CA PRO A 396 9.33 -21.03 -15.94
C PRO A 396 10.03 -19.67 -15.91
N SER A 397 11.07 -19.50 -16.73
CA SER A 397 11.82 -18.24 -16.85
C SER A 397 10.97 -17.11 -17.44
N GLN A 398 10.19 -17.38 -18.48
CA GLN A 398 9.27 -16.39 -19.06
C GLN A 398 8.17 -15.98 -18.09
N MET A 399 7.74 -16.90 -17.23
CA MET A 399 6.77 -16.60 -16.18
C MET A 399 7.36 -15.62 -15.16
N LEU A 400 8.60 -15.84 -14.72
CA LEU A 400 9.31 -14.97 -13.79
C LEU A 400 9.61 -13.59 -14.40
N GLU A 401 10.04 -13.55 -15.67
CA GLU A 401 10.27 -12.30 -16.38
C GLU A 401 9.00 -11.46 -16.44
N ARG A 402 7.85 -12.09 -16.70
CA ARG A 402 6.53 -11.43 -16.63
C ARG A 402 6.19 -10.87 -15.26
N LEU A 403 6.75 -11.40 -14.19
CA LEU A 403 6.58 -10.91 -12.82
C LEU A 403 7.66 -9.92 -12.39
N GLY A 404 8.39 -9.42 -13.38
CA GLY A 404 9.37 -8.37 -13.19
C GLY A 404 10.70 -8.86 -12.58
N PHE A 405 11.02 -10.17 -12.69
CA PHE A 405 12.39 -10.63 -12.47
C PHE A 405 13.22 -10.37 -13.73
N THR A 406 14.38 -9.78 -13.56
CA THR A 406 15.33 -9.61 -14.66
C THR A 406 16.07 -10.92 -14.93
N SER A 407 16.56 -11.14 -16.16
CA SER A 407 17.35 -12.32 -16.52
C SER A 407 18.58 -12.52 -15.60
N ALA A 408 19.17 -11.44 -15.08
CA ALA A 408 20.24 -11.50 -14.10
C ALA A 408 19.76 -12.11 -12.77
N GLN A 409 18.58 -11.69 -12.28
CA GLN A 409 17.98 -12.20 -11.05
C GLN A 409 17.56 -13.66 -11.14
N LEU A 410 17.21 -14.15 -12.34
CA LEU A 410 16.90 -15.57 -12.56
C LEU A 410 18.09 -16.49 -12.26
N SER A 411 19.29 -16.00 -12.48
CA SER A 411 20.54 -16.72 -12.24
C SER A 411 21.11 -16.54 -10.82
N THR A 412 20.49 -15.66 -10.02
CA THR A 412 20.92 -15.35 -8.66
C THR A 412 20.45 -16.43 -7.66
N PRO A 413 21.25 -16.85 -6.68
CA PRO A 413 20.79 -17.69 -5.59
C PRO A 413 19.70 -17.00 -4.76
N VAL A 414 18.71 -17.77 -4.28
CA VAL A 414 17.57 -17.23 -3.52
C VAL A 414 18.02 -16.44 -2.28
N LYS A 415 19.08 -16.87 -1.61
CA LYS A 415 19.63 -16.16 -0.42
C LYS A 415 20.05 -14.72 -0.72
N ASP A 416 20.53 -14.45 -1.95
CA ASP A 416 21.08 -13.16 -2.37
C ASP A 416 20.00 -12.21 -2.90
N LEU A 417 18.74 -12.64 -2.95
CA LEU A 417 17.59 -11.80 -3.28
C LEU A 417 17.27 -10.82 -2.14
N SER A 418 16.81 -9.62 -2.48
CA SER A 418 16.23 -8.70 -1.48
C SER A 418 14.96 -9.28 -0.84
N GLY A 419 14.55 -8.76 0.33
CA GLY A 419 13.34 -9.19 1.04
C GLY A 419 12.10 -9.15 0.14
N GLY A 420 11.89 -8.06 -0.56
CA GLY A 420 10.77 -7.92 -1.51
C GLY A 420 10.86 -8.90 -2.69
N GLN A 421 12.05 -9.19 -3.22
CA GLN A 421 12.22 -10.20 -4.27
C GLN A 421 11.93 -11.62 -3.77
N LYS A 422 12.35 -11.95 -2.54
CA LYS A 422 12.01 -13.22 -1.88
C LYS A 422 10.50 -13.36 -1.70
N ARG A 423 9.83 -12.30 -1.27
CA ARG A 423 8.38 -12.27 -1.09
C ARG A 423 7.64 -12.49 -2.41
N ARG A 424 8.09 -11.83 -3.50
CA ARG A 424 7.58 -12.04 -4.85
C ARG A 424 7.74 -13.48 -5.30
N LEU A 425 8.93 -14.07 -5.09
CA LEU A 425 9.19 -15.46 -5.42
C LEU A 425 8.28 -16.41 -4.63
N GLN A 426 8.08 -16.16 -3.33
CA GLN A 426 7.18 -16.94 -2.48
C GLN A 426 5.74 -16.91 -3.01
N LEU A 427 5.19 -15.72 -3.28
CA LEU A 427 3.85 -15.59 -3.85
C LEU A 427 3.72 -16.35 -5.16
N MET A 428 4.73 -16.28 -6.02
CA MET A 428 4.76 -17.05 -7.28
C MET A 428 4.72 -18.55 -7.05
N LEU A 429 5.57 -19.06 -6.18
CA LEU A 429 5.60 -20.51 -5.89
C LEU A 429 4.25 -20.99 -5.36
N ILE A 430 3.58 -20.18 -4.54
CA ILE A 430 2.24 -20.45 -4.05
C ILE A 430 1.22 -20.50 -5.19
N LEU A 431 1.20 -19.51 -6.07
CA LEU A 431 0.24 -19.45 -7.19
C LEU A 431 0.47 -20.56 -8.22
N LEU A 432 1.73 -20.97 -8.41
CA LEU A 432 2.07 -22.07 -9.31
C LEU A 432 1.57 -23.43 -8.83
N ASP A 433 1.30 -23.58 -7.55
CA ASP A 433 0.66 -24.78 -6.99
C ASP A 433 -0.87 -24.82 -7.25
N GLU A 434 -1.44 -23.81 -7.92
CA GLU A 434 -2.85 -23.69 -8.28
C GLU A 434 -3.80 -23.88 -7.08
N PRO A 435 -3.65 -23.06 -5.99
CA PRO A 435 -4.56 -23.12 -4.87
C PRO A 435 -5.94 -22.59 -5.27
N ASN A 436 -6.98 -23.03 -4.57
CA ASN A 436 -8.32 -22.47 -4.75
C ASN A 436 -8.78 -21.61 -3.56
N VAL A 437 -7.99 -21.61 -2.48
CA VAL A 437 -8.11 -20.67 -1.35
C VAL A 437 -6.72 -20.10 -1.06
N LEU A 438 -6.61 -18.78 -1.06
CA LEU A 438 -5.38 -18.06 -0.76
C LEU A 438 -5.57 -17.23 0.51
N ILE A 439 -4.69 -17.41 1.46
CA ILE A 439 -4.64 -16.63 2.70
C ILE A 439 -3.40 -15.75 2.66
N LEU A 440 -3.58 -14.44 2.83
CA LEU A 440 -2.51 -13.46 2.91
C LEU A 440 -2.49 -12.89 4.33
N ASP A 441 -1.42 -13.16 5.07
CA ASP A 441 -1.21 -12.61 6.42
C ASP A 441 -0.12 -11.54 6.36
N GLU A 442 -0.54 -10.27 6.50
CA GLU A 442 0.27 -9.05 6.38
C GLU A 442 1.15 -9.04 5.12
N PRO A 443 0.55 -9.16 3.92
CA PRO A 443 1.32 -9.28 2.69
C PRO A 443 2.06 -8.00 2.29
N SER A 444 1.62 -6.84 2.80
CA SER A 444 2.20 -5.52 2.50
C SER A 444 3.55 -5.27 3.18
N ASN A 445 3.84 -6.00 4.27
CA ASN A 445 5.10 -5.83 4.99
C ASN A 445 6.30 -6.15 4.09
N ASP A 446 7.32 -5.30 4.13
CA ASP A 446 8.58 -5.41 3.36
C ASP A 446 8.44 -5.27 1.83
N LEU A 447 7.25 -5.00 1.29
CA LEU A 447 7.03 -4.74 -0.13
C LEU A 447 7.10 -3.24 -0.41
N ASP A 448 7.77 -2.88 -1.50
CA ASP A 448 7.70 -1.51 -2.01
C ASP A 448 6.38 -1.24 -2.77
N THR A 449 6.09 0.02 -3.02
CA THR A 449 4.82 0.45 -3.62
C THR A 449 4.59 -0.13 -5.03
N ASP A 450 5.65 -0.31 -5.82
CA ASP A 450 5.56 -0.93 -7.17
C ASP A 450 5.19 -2.41 -7.04
N MET A 451 5.73 -3.08 -6.02
CA MET A 451 5.44 -4.48 -5.71
C MET A 451 4.02 -4.70 -5.21
N LEU A 452 3.56 -3.80 -4.33
CA LEU A 452 2.18 -3.83 -3.84
C LEU A 452 1.20 -3.68 -5.00
N ALA A 453 1.43 -2.73 -5.90
CA ALA A 453 0.60 -2.53 -7.08
C ALA A 453 0.57 -3.78 -8.00
N ALA A 454 1.74 -4.40 -8.25
CA ALA A 454 1.82 -5.63 -9.05
C ALA A 454 1.11 -6.83 -8.39
N MET A 455 1.19 -6.93 -7.07
CA MET A 455 0.46 -7.95 -6.29
C MET A 455 -1.04 -7.73 -6.35
N GLU A 456 -1.50 -6.50 -6.21
CA GLU A 456 -2.91 -6.13 -6.32
C GLU A 456 -3.48 -6.48 -7.69
N ASP A 457 -2.79 -6.10 -8.77
CA ASP A 457 -3.19 -6.43 -10.14
C ASP A 457 -3.30 -7.95 -10.37
N LEU A 458 -2.37 -8.71 -9.77
CA LEU A 458 -2.40 -10.17 -9.81
C LEU A 458 -3.61 -10.74 -9.05
N LEU A 459 -3.85 -10.25 -7.84
CA LEU A 459 -4.96 -10.70 -6.99
C LEU A 459 -6.31 -10.31 -7.59
N ASP A 460 -6.41 -9.16 -8.24
CA ASP A 460 -7.64 -8.67 -8.88
C ASP A 460 -8.18 -9.64 -9.92
N THR A 461 -7.27 -10.26 -10.68
CA THR A 461 -7.62 -11.23 -11.73
C THR A 461 -7.70 -12.68 -11.25
N TRP A 462 -7.31 -12.97 -10.00
CA TRP A 462 -7.28 -14.32 -9.46
C TRP A 462 -8.68 -14.79 -9.05
N PRO A 463 -9.20 -15.92 -9.60
CA PRO A 463 -10.61 -16.31 -9.45
C PRO A 463 -10.93 -17.16 -8.21
N GLY A 464 -9.97 -17.40 -7.31
CA GLY A 464 -10.14 -18.21 -6.09
C GLY A 464 -10.73 -17.43 -4.92
N THR A 465 -10.94 -18.13 -3.81
CA THR A 465 -11.35 -17.54 -2.54
C THR A 465 -10.15 -16.88 -1.87
N LEU A 466 -10.26 -15.60 -1.51
CA LEU A 466 -9.19 -14.79 -0.95
C LEU A 466 -9.51 -14.33 0.47
N LEU A 467 -8.60 -14.59 1.39
CA LEU A 467 -8.66 -14.08 2.76
C LEU A 467 -7.42 -13.23 3.01
N VAL A 468 -7.62 -11.98 3.41
CA VAL A 468 -6.54 -11.03 3.62
C VAL A 468 -6.59 -10.47 5.03
N VAL A 469 -5.51 -10.60 5.77
CA VAL A 469 -5.23 -9.84 6.98
C VAL A 469 -4.21 -8.79 6.61
N SER A 470 -4.55 -7.52 6.72
CA SER A 470 -3.62 -6.42 6.44
C SER A 470 -4.02 -5.15 7.18
N HIS A 471 -3.03 -4.33 7.43
CA HIS A 471 -3.19 -2.98 7.94
C HIS A 471 -3.13 -1.92 6.82
N ASP A 472 -2.81 -2.31 5.58
CA ASP A 472 -2.85 -1.46 4.39
C ASP A 472 -4.30 -1.29 3.91
N ARG A 473 -4.86 -0.08 4.09
CA ARG A 473 -6.24 0.25 3.71
C ARG A 473 -6.47 0.12 2.22
N TYR A 474 -5.54 0.61 1.39
CA TYR A 474 -5.68 0.56 -0.06
C TYR A 474 -5.69 -0.89 -0.58
N LEU A 475 -4.82 -1.75 -0.04
CA LEU A 475 -4.85 -3.17 -0.36
C LEU A 475 -6.19 -3.80 0.01
N MET A 476 -6.69 -3.52 1.23
CA MET A 476 -7.95 -4.07 1.73
C MET A 476 -9.14 -3.65 0.85
N GLU A 477 -9.25 -2.37 0.51
CA GLU A 477 -10.33 -1.84 -0.32
C GLU A 477 -10.27 -2.38 -1.76
N ARG A 478 -9.07 -2.55 -2.31
CA ARG A 478 -8.90 -2.97 -3.70
C ARG A 478 -9.13 -4.46 -3.91
N VAL A 479 -8.66 -5.32 -3.02
CA VAL A 479 -8.64 -6.78 -3.26
C VAL A 479 -9.74 -7.54 -2.52
N THR A 480 -10.54 -6.89 -1.66
CA THR A 480 -11.61 -7.52 -0.88
C THR A 480 -12.97 -6.90 -1.13
N ASP A 481 -14.01 -7.75 -1.20
CA ASP A 481 -15.42 -7.32 -1.39
C ASP A 481 -16.14 -7.13 -0.06
N GLN A 482 -15.66 -7.78 1.00
CA GLN A 482 -16.25 -7.78 2.33
C GLN A 482 -15.16 -7.65 3.39
N GLN A 483 -15.47 -6.93 4.46
CA GLN A 483 -14.54 -6.79 5.58
C GLN A 483 -15.19 -7.22 6.88
N TYR A 484 -14.44 -7.94 7.69
CA TYR A 484 -14.82 -8.40 9.02
C TYR A 484 -13.81 -7.92 10.04
N ALA A 485 -14.25 -7.73 11.27
CA ALA A 485 -13.37 -7.34 12.36
C ALA A 485 -13.43 -8.31 13.53
N VAL A 486 -12.27 -8.59 14.12
CA VAL A 486 -12.13 -9.28 15.40
C VAL A 486 -12.02 -8.23 16.50
N ILE A 487 -13.08 -8.10 17.31
CA ILE A 487 -13.16 -7.17 18.43
C ILE A 487 -13.61 -7.95 19.66
N ASP A 488 -12.86 -7.92 20.76
CA ASP A 488 -13.14 -8.63 22.03
C ASP A 488 -13.41 -10.14 21.87
N GLY A 489 -12.78 -10.75 20.87
CA GLY A 489 -12.94 -12.17 20.52
C GLY A 489 -14.19 -12.47 19.68
N ALA A 490 -15.02 -11.48 19.36
CA ALA A 490 -16.14 -11.62 18.44
C ALA A 490 -15.72 -11.27 17.02
N PHE A 491 -16.19 -12.05 16.05
CA PHE A 491 -15.96 -11.81 14.62
C PHE A 491 -17.23 -11.30 13.96
N ARG A 492 -17.20 -10.08 13.41
CA ARG A 492 -18.39 -9.41 12.88
C ARG A 492 -18.12 -8.73 11.55
N HIS A 493 -19.09 -8.84 10.65
CA HIS A 493 -19.08 -8.13 9.37
C HIS A 493 -19.10 -6.61 9.54
N ARG A 494 -18.35 -5.88 8.70
CA ARG A 494 -18.21 -4.43 8.69
C ARG A 494 -18.50 -3.89 7.29
N PRO A 495 -19.76 -3.57 6.98
CA PRO A 495 -20.14 -3.05 5.66
C PRO A 495 -19.47 -1.73 5.31
N GLY A 496 -19.21 -0.86 6.29
CA GLY A 496 -18.50 0.40 6.13
C GLY A 496 -16.96 0.25 6.19
N GLY A 497 -16.45 -0.97 6.14
CA GLY A 497 -15.02 -1.25 6.00
C GLY A 497 -14.16 -0.78 7.17
N VAL A 498 -12.96 -0.31 6.84
CA VAL A 498 -11.96 0.17 7.82
C VAL A 498 -12.47 1.37 8.60
N ASP A 499 -13.20 2.28 7.98
CA ASP A 499 -13.69 3.51 8.64
C ASP A 499 -14.76 3.19 9.69
N GLU A 500 -15.68 2.26 9.43
CA GLU A 500 -16.64 1.77 10.43
C GLU A 500 -15.91 1.08 11.58
N TYR A 501 -14.90 0.27 11.28
CA TYR A 501 -14.09 -0.39 12.30
C TYR A 501 -13.44 0.63 13.24
N LEU A 502 -12.81 1.67 12.71
CA LEU A 502 -12.16 2.71 13.50
C LEU A 502 -13.14 3.53 14.34
N ALA A 503 -14.31 3.86 13.78
CA ALA A 503 -15.35 4.58 14.53
C ALA A 503 -15.85 3.77 15.73
N LEU A 504 -16.01 2.45 15.59
CA LEU A 504 -16.44 1.57 16.66
C LEU A 504 -15.36 1.34 17.71
N SER A 505 -14.11 1.23 17.32
CA SER A 505 -12.98 1.10 18.22
C SER A 505 -12.81 2.35 19.06
N ALA A 506 -12.89 3.54 18.47
CA ALA A 506 -12.85 4.81 19.19
C ALA A 506 -14.01 4.97 20.19
N ALA A 507 -15.22 4.51 19.84
CA ALA A 507 -16.39 4.52 20.73
C ALA A 507 -16.23 3.53 21.90
N GLY A 508 -15.59 2.37 21.68
CA GLY A 508 -15.29 1.37 22.71
C GLY A 508 -14.23 1.85 23.71
N ALA A 509 -13.20 2.55 23.24
CA ALA A 509 -12.15 3.11 24.09
C ALA A 509 -12.65 4.24 25.01
N GLY A 510 -13.63 5.03 24.56
CA GLY A 510 -14.28 6.09 25.39
C GLY A 510 -15.20 5.57 26.49
N GLY A 511 -15.65 4.30 26.41
CA GLY A 511 -16.61 3.68 27.34
C GLY A 511 -16.01 3.15 28.65
N SER A 512 -14.69 2.97 28.74
CA SER A 512 -14.04 2.34 29.88
C SER A 512 -13.84 3.24 31.11
N ALA A 513 -13.91 4.57 30.96
CA ALA A 513 -13.67 5.53 32.06
C ALA A 513 -14.95 6.23 32.59
N ALA A 514 -16.10 6.11 31.90
CA ALA A 514 -17.36 6.80 32.29
C ALA A 514 -18.55 5.85 32.54
N GLY A 515 -18.35 4.54 32.43
CA GLY A 515 -19.43 3.54 32.34
C GLY A 515 -20.08 3.07 33.63
N SER A 516 -19.76 3.61 34.83
CA SER A 516 -20.38 3.13 36.09
C SER A 516 -21.45 4.02 36.69
N ALA A 517 -21.67 5.22 36.17
CA ALA A 517 -22.65 6.18 36.72
C ALA A 517 -23.89 6.41 35.85
N GLN A 518 -23.85 6.13 34.55
CA GLN A 518 -24.95 6.42 33.62
C GLN A 518 -25.83 5.24 33.22
N ALA A 519 -25.40 4.01 33.47
CA ALA A 519 -26.17 2.80 33.13
C ALA A 519 -27.42 2.54 34.05
N ARG A 520 -27.60 3.35 35.08
CA ARG A 520 -28.80 3.22 35.99
C ARG A 520 -29.91 4.24 35.74
N ALA A 521 -29.67 5.24 34.85
CA ALA A 521 -30.67 6.27 34.54
C ALA A 521 -31.39 6.09 33.19
N ALA A 522 -30.95 5.15 32.34
CA ALA A 522 -31.45 4.99 30.98
C ALA A 522 -32.55 3.91 30.82
N SER A 523 -33.00 3.26 31.90
CA SER A 523 -34.03 2.20 31.80
C SER A 523 -35.48 2.67 32.06
N SER A 524 -35.72 4.00 32.20
CA SER A 524 -37.08 4.50 32.51
C SER A 524 -37.58 5.63 31.58
N ALA A 525 -36.96 5.85 30.42
CA ALA A 525 -37.45 6.84 29.46
C ALA A 525 -37.33 6.34 28.03
N GLN A 526 -38.12 5.34 27.70
CA GLN A 526 -38.36 4.90 26.33
C GLN A 526 -39.82 5.11 25.99
N ALA A 527 -40.14 6.34 25.65
CA ALA A 527 -41.29 6.69 24.81
C ALA A 527 -41.03 8.05 24.16
N SER A 528 -41.05 8.06 22.82
CA SER A 528 -41.22 9.20 21.91
C SER A 528 -40.09 10.23 21.82
N ALA A 529 -39.21 10.06 20.83
CA ALA A 529 -38.84 11.10 19.86
C ALA A 529 -37.98 10.48 18.74
N GLU A 530 -38.56 10.17 17.61
CA GLU A 530 -37.84 10.00 16.35
C GLU A 530 -37.30 11.36 15.89
N PRO A 531 -36.03 11.44 15.40
CA PRO A 531 -35.61 12.63 14.67
C PRO A 531 -36.26 12.61 13.29
N ASP A 532 -36.88 13.71 12.95
CA ASP A 532 -37.55 14.03 11.68
C ASP A 532 -36.50 14.06 10.55
N THR A 533 -36.26 12.93 9.89
CA THR A 533 -35.71 12.94 8.54
C THR A 533 -36.84 13.23 7.57
N PRO A 534 -36.66 14.12 6.58
CA PRO A 534 -37.73 14.41 5.62
C PRO A 534 -38.05 13.13 4.85
N LYS A 535 -39.21 12.56 5.08
CA LYS A 535 -39.75 11.41 4.34
C LYS A 535 -40.00 11.84 2.92
N VAL A 536 -39.09 11.48 2.00
CA VAL A 536 -39.33 11.57 0.56
C VAL A 536 -40.61 10.79 0.26
N SER A 537 -41.59 11.43 -0.37
CA SER A 537 -42.89 10.81 -0.63
C SER A 537 -42.72 9.64 -1.62
N GLY A 538 -43.51 8.57 -1.48
CA GLY A 538 -43.45 7.43 -2.40
C GLY A 538 -43.76 7.80 -3.88
N ALA A 539 -44.29 9.01 -4.13
CA ALA A 539 -44.46 9.57 -5.47
C ALA A 539 -43.14 10.15 -6.01
N GLU A 540 -42.35 10.81 -5.16
CA GLU A 540 -41.02 11.36 -5.51
C GLU A 540 -39.99 10.25 -5.76
N LEU A 541 -40.00 9.18 -4.97
CA LEU A 541 -39.16 7.99 -5.19
C LEU A 541 -39.44 7.31 -6.54
N ARG A 542 -40.73 7.18 -6.93
CA ARG A 542 -41.10 6.63 -8.25
C ARG A 542 -40.73 7.58 -9.40
N ALA A 543 -40.82 8.89 -9.20
CA ALA A 543 -40.38 9.88 -10.17
C ALA A 543 -38.85 9.82 -10.35
N ALA A 544 -38.08 9.75 -9.26
CA ALA A 544 -36.63 9.62 -9.27
C ALA A 544 -36.18 8.31 -9.97
N GLN A 545 -36.82 7.17 -9.70
CA GLN A 545 -36.56 5.91 -10.40
C GLN A 545 -36.83 5.98 -11.90
N LYS A 546 -37.89 6.65 -12.30
CA LYS A 546 -38.23 6.82 -13.72
C LYS A 546 -37.25 7.74 -14.43
N GLU A 547 -36.82 8.80 -13.76
CA GLU A 547 -35.82 9.76 -14.26
C GLU A 547 -34.46 9.09 -14.39
N SER A 548 -33.98 8.37 -13.37
CA SER A 548 -32.71 7.59 -13.39
C SER A 548 -32.68 6.61 -14.58
N GLY A 549 -33.72 5.81 -14.79
CA GLY A 549 -33.80 4.89 -15.92
C GLY A 549 -33.95 5.59 -17.30
N ALA A 550 -34.35 6.85 -17.36
CA ALA A 550 -34.33 7.64 -18.58
C ALA A 550 -32.92 8.18 -18.88
N ILE A 551 -32.20 8.62 -17.84
CA ILE A 551 -30.81 9.09 -17.93
C ILE A 551 -29.89 7.94 -18.36
N GLU A 552 -30.00 6.74 -17.77
CA GLU A 552 -29.21 5.57 -18.17
C GLU A 552 -29.33 5.24 -19.66
N ARG A 553 -30.56 5.29 -20.18
CA ARG A 553 -30.81 5.07 -21.62
C ARG A 553 -30.23 6.19 -22.49
N ARG A 554 -30.23 7.44 -22.00
CA ARG A 554 -29.61 8.57 -22.72
C ARG A 554 -28.10 8.47 -22.73
N LEU A 555 -27.47 8.12 -21.59
CA LEU A 555 -26.03 7.87 -21.49
C LEU A 555 -25.58 6.76 -22.43
N ALA A 556 -26.30 5.64 -22.48
CA ALA A 556 -25.99 4.54 -23.40
C ALA A 556 -26.06 4.98 -24.89
N LYS A 557 -26.98 5.89 -25.23
CA LYS A 557 -27.10 6.45 -26.59
C LYS A 557 -25.94 7.40 -26.91
N LEU A 558 -25.59 8.28 -25.98
CA LEU A 558 -24.47 9.22 -26.13
C LEU A 558 -23.11 8.48 -26.23
N ALA A 559 -22.92 7.40 -25.50
CA ALA A 559 -21.74 6.56 -25.61
C ALA A 559 -21.60 5.95 -27.03
N ALA A 560 -22.69 5.49 -27.62
CA ALA A 560 -22.69 4.98 -28.99
C ALA A 560 -22.46 6.10 -30.03
N GLU A 561 -22.91 7.33 -29.77
CA GLU A 561 -22.68 8.50 -30.62
C GLU A 561 -21.20 8.94 -30.53
N GLN A 562 -20.59 8.89 -29.33
CA GLN A 562 -19.18 9.19 -29.08
C GLN A 562 -18.26 8.18 -29.81
N GLU A 563 -18.59 6.89 -29.79
CA GLU A 563 -17.84 5.85 -30.51
C GLU A 563 -17.85 6.10 -32.03
N LYS A 564 -19.02 6.43 -32.60
CA LYS A 564 -19.15 6.78 -34.03
C LYS A 564 -18.36 8.03 -34.40
N LEU A 565 -18.38 9.03 -33.53
CA LEU A 565 -17.62 10.26 -33.75
C LEU A 565 -16.12 10.03 -33.71
N SER A 566 -15.65 9.18 -32.80
CA SER A 566 -14.26 8.73 -32.72
C SER A 566 -13.82 7.97 -33.97
N GLU A 567 -14.68 7.10 -34.52
CA GLU A 567 -14.43 6.43 -35.79
C GLU A 567 -14.36 7.42 -36.96
N GLN A 568 -15.24 8.43 -36.99
CA GLN A 568 -15.23 9.49 -38.01
C GLN A 568 -13.95 10.32 -37.92
N MET A 569 -13.52 10.70 -36.72
CA MET A 569 -12.27 11.43 -36.51
C MET A 569 -11.05 10.61 -36.97
N SER A 570 -11.04 9.30 -36.70
CA SER A 570 -9.94 8.41 -37.10
C SER A 570 -9.88 8.17 -38.62
N ALA A 571 -11.02 8.25 -39.30
CA ALA A 571 -11.17 8.08 -40.75
C ALA A 571 -11.03 9.40 -41.54
N HIS A 572 -11.00 10.55 -40.84
CA HIS A 572 -10.95 11.87 -41.48
C HIS A 572 -9.57 12.19 -42.04
N ASP A 573 -9.51 12.96 -43.13
CA ASP A 573 -8.22 13.35 -43.75
C ASP A 573 -7.45 14.27 -42.80
N ALA A 574 -6.23 13.85 -42.43
CA ALA A 574 -5.36 14.59 -41.51
C ALA A 574 -4.93 15.97 -42.04
N SER A 575 -5.16 16.26 -43.32
CA SER A 575 -4.88 17.57 -43.92
C SER A 575 -6.04 18.56 -43.83
N ASP A 576 -7.26 18.10 -43.50
CA ASP A 576 -8.44 18.96 -43.30
C ASP A 576 -8.57 19.38 -41.83
N TYR A 577 -7.82 20.41 -41.45
CA TYR A 577 -7.83 20.95 -40.09
C TYR A 577 -9.19 21.57 -39.68
N ALA A 578 -9.98 22.10 -40.65
CA ALA A 578 -11.26 22.69 -40.35
C ALA A 578 -12.31 21.60 -40.03
N GLY A 579 -12.31 20.49 -40.77
CA GLY A 579 -13.16 19.35 -40.50
C GLY A 579 -12.83 18.66 -39.16
N LEU A 580 -11.53 18.48 -38.85
CA LEU A 580 -11.10 17.92 -37.56
C LEU A 580 -11.45 18.83 -36.37
N ALA A 581 -11.37 20.15 -36.52
CA ALA A 581 -11.79 21.10 -35.48
C ALA A 581 -13.27 21.01 -35.20
N ALA A 582 -14.13 20.95 -36.27
CA ALA A 582 -15.57 20.80 -36.12
C ALA A 582 -15.99 19.48 -35.45
N LEU A 583 -15.30 18.37 -35.76
CA LEU A 583 -15.49 17.09 -35.08
C LEU A 583 -15.05 17.13 -33.61
N GLY A 584 -13.94 17.85 -33.29
CA GLY A 584 -13.48 18.09 -31.94
C GLY A 584 -14.49 18.90 -31.10
N GLU A 585 -15.11 19.94 -31.67
CA GLU A 585 -16.16 20.69 -30.99
C GLU A 585 -17.41 19.82 -30.71
N GLN A 586 -17.77 18.93 -31.64
CA GLN A 586 -18.85 17.98 -31.43
C GLN A 586 -18.55 16.96 -30.35
N GLN A 587 -17.30 16.48 -30.27
CA GLN A 587 -16.85 15.59 -29.23
C GLN A 587 -16.93 16.24 -27.85
N GLN A 588 -16.47 17.50 -27.75
CA GLN A 588 -16.55 18.25 -26.50
C GLN A 588 -18.00 18.47 -26.06
N ALA A 589 -18.89 18.85 -26.96
CA ALA A 589 -20.33 19.05 -26.65
C ALA A 589 -20.99 17.76 -26.18
N LEU A 590 -20.66 16.60 -26.78
CA LEU A 590 -21.14 15.30 -26.32
C LEU A 590 -20.60 14.95 -24.92
N GLN A 591 -19.34 15.26 -24.64
CA GLN A 591 -18.73 15.02 -23.32
C GLN A 591 -19.40 15.87 -22.26
N ASP A 592 -19.63 17.16 -22.53
CA ASP A 592 -20.30 18.08 -21.61
C ASP A 592 -21.74 17.60 -21.28
N GLU A 593 -22.48 17.05 -22.27
CA GLU A 593 -23.83 16.47 -22.05
C GLU A 593 -23.73 15.17 -21.20
N ILE A 594 -22.73 14.36 -21.39
CA ILE A 594 -22.48 13.13 -20.58
C ILE A 594 -22.21 13.53 -19.13
N ASP A 595 -21.30 14.47 -18.89
CA ASP A 595 -20.90 14.90 -17.55
C ASP A 595 -22.10 15.50 -16.78
N GLU A 596 -22.97 16.28 -17.45
CA GLU A 596 -24.19 16.84 -16.85
C GLU A 596 -25.20 15.74 -16.45
N LEU A 597 -25.36 14.75 -17.31
CA LEU A 597 -26.27 13.62 -17.04
C LEU A 597 -25.75 12.69 -15.97
N GLU A 598 -24.44 12.47 -15.90
CA GLU A 598 -23.81 11.68 -14.83
C GLU A 598 -23.94 12.35 -13.46
N MET A 599 -23.73 13.65 -13.38
CA MET A 599 -23.96 14.40 -12.13
C MET A 599 -25.43 14.28 -11.69
N ARG A 600 -26.36 14.41 -12.62
CA ARG A 600 -27.79 14.29 -12.32
C ARG A 600 -28.20 12.87 -11.90
N TRP A 601 -27.58 11.86 -12.50
CA TRP A 601 -27.77 10.46 -12.12
C TRP A 601 -27.27 10.18 -10.72
N LEU A 602 -26.11 10.74 -10.33
CA LEU A 602 -25.56 10.66 -8.97
C LEU A 602 -26.50 11.28 -7.93
N GLU A 603 -27.03 12.49 -8.18
CA GLU A 603 -28.02 13.13 -7.29
C GLU A 603 -29.26 12.25 -7.07
N LEU A 604 -29.75 11.64 -8.15
CA LEU A 604 -30.92 10.76 -8.08
C LEU A 604 -30.61 9.44 -7.38
N SER A 605 -29.39 8.92 -7.52
CA SER A 605 -28.96 7.70 -6.85
C SER A 605 -28.82 7.89 -5.34
N GLU A 606 -28.37 9.07 -4.88
CA GLU A 606 -28.35 9.45 -3.46
C GLU A 606 -29.77 9.58 -2.86
N LEU A 607 -30.74 10.00 -3.65
CA LEU A 607 -32.13 10.07 -3.23
C LEU A 607 -32.84 8.71 -3.18
N LEU A 608 -32.32 7.73 -3.92
CA LEU A 608 -32.88 6.38 -4.04
C LEU A 608 -32.23 5.34 -3.10
N GLY A 609 -30.99 5.60 -2.58
CA GLY A 609 -30.25 4.78 -1.63
C GLY A 609 -30.56 5.16 -0.21
#